data_e5229f005463bdf93ce40ce71a049668
#
_entry.id   e5229f005463bdf93ce40ce71a049668
#
_cell.length_a   1.000
_cell.length_b   1.000
_cell.length_c   1.000
_cell.angle_alpha   90.00
_cell.angle_beta   90.00
_cell.angle_gamma   90.00
#
_symmetry.space_group_name_H-M   'P 1'
#
loop_
_entity.id
_entity.type
_entity.pdbx_description
1 polymer ?
#
loop_
_entity_poly.entity_id
_entity_poly.type
_entity_poly.pdbx_seq_one_letter_code
_entity_poly.pdbx_strand_id
1 'polypeptide(L)'
;MLFALIRKEIINNVLSFRFMVTLVLFFGLILVSILFLTSDHQIRLRTHEASKAAHRDQILSFKGAKDQDQQFRDILMGDGVYGDRAPQPLGIFVQGLDDNLPTQVNTNLTHARKIDENFYRNPMFSLFTTPDYGYIVNIVVSLLSLLFVFDSICGEKERGTLKLLLANSIPRDLVLLSKWIGGYLSLTVPFLVALLAGITYVYITGTIQLSGETLDRLLWIILV
;
A
#
# COMPACT_ATOMS: atom_id res chain seq x y z
N MET A 1 26.81 25.93 -8.92
CA MET A 1 27.21 24.97 -9.97
C MET A 1 26.40 23.67 -9.89
N LEU A 2 26.36 22.98 -8.75
CA LEU A 2 25.56 21.76 -8.52
C LEU A 2 24.07 21.94 -8.87
N PHE A 3 23.44 23.01 -8.40
CA PHE A 3 22.03 23.30 -8.65
C PHE A 3 21.69 23.46 -10.14
N ALA A 4 22.59 24.06 -10.91
CA ALA A 4 22.42 24.18 -12.36
C ALA A 4 22.48 22.82 -13.07
N LEU A 5 23.36 21.91 -12.60
CA LEU A 5 23.45 20.54 -13.10
C LEU A 5 22.20 19.73 -12.75
N ILE A 6 21.72 19.81 -11.51
CA ILE A 6 20.50 19.14 -11.08
C ILE A 6 19.30 19.63 -11.90
N ARG A 7 19.16 20.96 -12.08
CA ARG A 7 18.09 21.53 -12.90
C ARG A 7 18.14 21.03 -14.34
N LYS A 8 19.32 20.97 -14.93
CA LYS A 8 19.52 20.42 -16.29
C LYS A 8 19.05 18.96 -16.35
N GLU A 9 19.44 18.13 -15.37
CA GLU A 9 19.04 16.72 -15.32
C GLU A 9 17.53 16.56 -15.15
N ILE A 10 16.89 17.32 -14.26
CA ILE A 10 15.44 17.28 -14.08
C ILE A 10 14.73 17.64 -15.37
N ILE A 11 15.15 18.75 -16.06
CA ILE A 11 14.54 19.17 -17.31
C ILE A 11 14.72 18.10 -18.40
N ASN A 12 15.91 17.52 -18.52
CA ASN A 12 16.16 16.43 -19.45
C ASN A 12 15.29 15.20 -19.19
N ASN A 13 15.15 14.82 -17.93
CA ASN A 13 14.31 13.68 -17.52
C ASN A 13 12.84 13.95 -17.79
N VAL A 14 12.32 15.12 -17.38
CA VAL A 14 10.91 15.51 -17.55
C VAL A 14 10.49 15.60 -19.01
N LEU A 15 11.40 16.08 -19.89
CA LEU A 15 11.15 16.16 -21.33
C LEU A 15 11.35 14.83 -22.05
N SER A 16 11.82 13.78 -21.36
CA SER A 16 12.00 12.46 -21.96
C SER A 16 10.67 11.73 -22.13
N PHE A 17 10.52 11.00 -23.22
CA PHE A 17 9.37 10.11 -23.45
C PHE A 17 9.19 9.10 -22.30
N ARG A 18 10.29 8.67 -21.70
CA ARG A 18 10.29 7.73 -20.57
C ARG A 18 9.61 8.29 -19.34
N PHE A 19 9.80 9.58 -19.05
CA PHE A 19 9.12 10.25 -17.94
C PHE A 19 7.60 10.24 -18.14
N MET A 20 7.13 10.53 -19.37
CA MET A 20 5.70 10.46 -19.69
C MET A 20 5.13 9.06 -19.47
N VAL A 21 5.86 8.02 -19.94
CA VAL A 21 5.45 6.62 -19.72
C VAL A 21 5.41 6.28 -18.24
N THR A 22 6.43 6.69 -17.49
CA THR A 22 6.51 6.46 -16.03
C THR A 22 5.36 7.16 -15.29
N LEU A 23 5.05 8.40 -15.66
CA LEU A 23 3.95 9.16 -15.06
C LEU A 23 2.61 8.47 -15.30
N VAL A 24 2.31 8.09 -16.55
CA VAL A 24 1.09 7.36 -16.91
C VAL A 24 1.01 6.03 -16.17
N LEU A 25 2.13 5.32 -16.06
CA LEU A 25 2.20 4.04 -15.35
C LEU A 25 1.91 4.21 -13.87
N PHE A 26 2.52 5.20 -13.18
CA PHE A 26 2.24 5.46 -11.78
C PHE A 26 0.78 5.84 -11.53
N PHE A 27 0.24 6.78 -12.31
CA PHE A 27 -1.16 7.15 -12.18
C PHE A 27 -2.09 5.96 -12.42
N GLY A 28 -1.83 5.17 -13.46
CA GLY A 28 -2.61 3.99 -13.78
C GLY A 28 -2.57 2.94 -12.66
N LEU A 29 -1.38 2.59 -12.19
CA LEU A 29 -1.21 1.59 -11.12
C LEU A 29 -1.84 2.06 -9.80
N ILE A 30 -1.59 3.30 -9.40
CA ILE A 30 -2.13 3.85 -8.15
C ILE A 30 -3.65 3.94 -8.22
N LEU A 31 -4.21 4.38 -9.34
CA LEU A 31 -5.65 4.47 -9.52
C LEU A 31 -6.30 3.09 -9.45
N VAL A 32 -5.77 2.10 -10.18
CA VAL A 32 -6.29 0.72 -10.14
C VAL A 32 -6.16 0.13 -8.73
N SER A 33 -5.02 0.32 -8.08
CA SER A 33 -4.78 -0.15 -6.71
C SER A 33 -5.81 0.43 -5.74
N ILE A 34 -6.03 1.74 -5.77
CA ILE A 34 -6.98 2.42 -4.88
C ILE A 34 -8.41 1.95 -5.12
N LEU A 35 -8.84 1.85 -6.39
CA LEU A 35 -10.20 1.39 -6.72
C LEU A 35 -10.43 -0.03 -6.19
N PHE A 36 -9.45 -0.90 -6.39
CA PHE A 36 -9.53 -2.28 -5.93
C PHE A 36 -9.54 -2.37 -4.40
N LEU A 37 -8.58 -1.72 -3.73
CA LEU A 37 -8.44 -1.76 -2.27
C LEU A 37 -9.61 -1.07 -1.54
N THR A 38 -10.16 0.01 -2.10
CA THR A 38 -11.36 0.67 -1.57
C THR A 38 -12.56 -0.25 -1.65
N SER A 39 -12.74 -0.95 -2.76
CA SER A 39 -13.83 -1.93 -2.93
C SER A 39 -13.68 -3.11 -1.97
N ASP A 40 -12.47 -3.67 -1.84
CA ASP A 40 -12.16 -4.75 -0.91
C ASP A 40 -12.41 -4.35 0.55
N HIS A 41 -11.96 -3.17 0.94
CA HIS A 41 -12.18 -2.62 2.29
C HIS A 41 -13.67 -2.47 2.63
N GLN A 42 -14.49 -2.00 1.69
CA GLN A 42 -15.94 -1.90 1.89
C GLN A 42 -16.59 -3.27 2.07
N ILE A 43 -16.15 -4.28 1.33
CA ILE A 43 -16.61 -5.66 1.49
C ILE A 43 -16.24 -6.18 2.87
N ARG A 44 -14.98 -6.01 3.29
CA ARG A 44 -14.48 -6.41 4.62
C ARG A 44 -15.26 -5.73 5.76
N LEU A 45 -15.58 -4.44 5.62
CA LEU A 45 -16.40 -3.73 6.61
C LEU A 45 -17.81 -4.33 6.72
N ARG A 46 -18.49 -4.57 5.59
CA ARG A 46 -19.84 -5.17 5.59
C ARG A 46 -19.83 -6.58 6.20
N THR A 47 -18.84 -7.38 5.86
CA THR A 47 -18.69 -8.73 6.42
C THR A 47 -18.44 -8.66 7.93
N HIS A 48 -17.56 -7.76 8.39
CA HIS A 48 -17.31 -7.55 9.82
C HIS A 48 -18.57 -7.10 10.58
N GLU A 49 -19.35 -6.17 10.05
CA GLU A 49 -20.62 -5.73 10.66
C GLU A 49 -21.64 -6.86 10.72
N ALA A 50 -21.76 -7.65 9.65
CA ALA A 50 -22.67 -8.80 9.63
C ALA A 50 -22.27 -9.88 10.64
N SER A 51 -20.97 -10.23 10.72
CA SER A 51 -20.45 -11.19 11.70
C SER A 51 -20.66 -10.71 13.13
N LYS A 52 -20.35 -9.43 13.39
CA LYS A 52 -20.55 -8.81 14.70
C LYS A 52 -22.03 -8.82 15.12
N ALA A 53 -22.95 -8.58 14.19
CA ALA A 53 -24.39 -8.65 14.47
C ALA A 53 -24.81 -10.09 14.81
N ALA A 54 -24.38 -11.07 14.02
CA ALA A 54 -24.66 -12.49 14.26
C ALA A 54 -24.12 -12.97 15.62
N HIS A 55 -22.88 -12.63 15.96
CA HIS A 55 -22.27 -13.01 17.25
C HIS A 55 -22.95 -12.31 18.42
N ARG A 56 -23.39 -11.06 18.25
CA ARG A 56 -24.17 -10.34 19.26
C ARG A 56 -25.54 -11.02 19.52
N ASP A 57 -26.22 -11.40 18.43
CA ASP A 57 -27.52 -12.08 18.53
C ASP A 57 -27.37 -13.44 19.21
N GLN A 58 -26.29 -14.17 18.91
CA GLN A 58 -25.93 -15.40 19.59
C GLN A 58 -25.75 -15.16 21.11
N ILE A 59 -24.96 -14.16 21.51
CA ILE A 59 -24.77 -13.81 22.93
C ILE A 59 -26.07 -13.40 23.60
N LEU A 60 -26.94 -12.65 22.92
CA LEU A 60 -28.23 -12.23 23.47
C LEU A 60 -29.21 -13.39 23.64
N SER A 61 -29.17 -14.39 22.75
CA SER A 61 -29.99 -15.60 22.87
C SER A 61 -29.67 -16.39 24.18
N PHE A 62 -28.40 -16.35 24.61
CA PHE A 62 -27.95 -16.99 25.85
C PHE A 62 -28.46 -16.27 27.09
N LYS A 63 -28.62 -14.93 27.08
CA LYS A 63 -29.15 -14.19 28.22
C LYS A 63 -30.64 -14.50 28.54
N GLY A 64 -31.39 -15.00 27.55
CA GLY A 64 -32.81 -15.35 27.68
C GLY A 64 -33.09 -16.79 28.13
N ALA A 65 -32.08 -17.61 28.26
CA ALA A 65 -32.25 -19.03 28.50
C ALA A 65 -32.46 -19.36 29.99
N LYS A 66 -33.35 -20.34 30.29
CA LYS A 66 -33.70 -20.75 31.65
C LYS A 66 -32.55 -21.49 32.37
N ASP A 67 -31.63 -22.09 31.63
CA ASP A 67 -30.49 -22.85 32.17
C ASP A 67 -29.17 -22.27 31.68
N GLN A 68 -28.77 -21.15 32.28
CA GLN A 68 -27.60 -20.38 31.91
C GLN A 68 -26.28 -21.16 32.11
N ASP A 69 -26.21 -22.00 33.13
CA ASP A 69 -25.00 -22.77 33.45
C ASP A 69 -24.73 -23.89 32.44
N GLN A 70 -25.78 -24.52 31.94
CA GLN A 70 -25.64 -25.58 30.96
C GLN A 70 -25.26 -25.01 29.58
N GLN A 71 -25.93 -23.93 29.18
CA GLN A 71 -25.61 -23.24 27.95
C GLN A 71 -24.21 -22.61 27.95
N PHE A 72 -23.78 -22.06 29.08
CA PHE A 72 -22.43 -21.53 29.22
C PHE A 72 -21.38 -22.63 29.05
N ARG A 73 -21.61 -23.81 29.56
CA ARG A 73 -20.75 -24.98 29.34
C ARG A 73 -20.78 -25.44 27.90
N ASP A 74 -21.92 -25.45 27.24
CA ASP A 74 -22.07 -25.86 25.84
C ASP A 74 -21.30 -24.91 24.89
N ILE A 75 -21.34 -23.61 25.19
CA ILE A 75 -20.51 -22.62 24.44
C ILE A 75 -19.02 -22.86 24.67
N LEU A 76 -18.59 -22.95 25.92
CA LEU A 76 -17.19 -23.07 26.26
C LEU A 76 -16.58 -24.40 25.79
N MET A 77 -17.36 -25.47 25.73
CA MET A 77 -16.91 -26.79 25.30
C MET A 77 -17.20 -27.08 23.82
N GLY A 78 -18.21 -26.43 23.23
CA GLY A 78 -18.66 -26.65 21.85
C GLY A 78 -18.34 -25.49 20.94
N ASP A 79 -19.30 -24.58 20.79
CA ASP A 79 -19.27 -23.51 19.76
C ASP A 79 -18.18 -22.45 19.98
N GLY A 80 -17.77 -22.26 21.24
CA GLY A 80 -16.77 -21.26 21.60
C GLY A 80 -17.27 -19.83 21.55
N VAL A 81 -16.38 -18.89 21.83
CA VAL A 81 -16.62 -17.45 21.76
C VAL A 81 -15.87 -16.89 20.54
N TYR A 82 -16.57 -16.08 19.77
CA TYR A 82 -15.99 -15.44 18.59
C TYR A 82 -15.45 -14.04 18.92
N GLY A 83 -14.22 -13.80 18.47
CA GLY A 83 -13.59 -12.48 18.48
C GLY A 83 -13.44 -11.98 17.05
N ASP A 84 -14.04 -10.84 16.73
CA ASP A 84 -13.98 -10.21 15.41
C ASP A 84 -12.97 -9.06 15.43
N ARG A 85 -12.04 -9.05 14.47
CA ARG A 85 -11.07 -7.96 14.28
C ARG A 85 -11.60 -6.98 13.25
N ALA A 86 -11.72 -5.71 13.64
CA ALA A 86 -12.13 -4.66 12.72
C ALA A 86 -11.06 -4.44 11.62
N PRO A 87 -11.46 -4.27 10.35
CA PRO A 87 -10.55 -3.91 9.28
C PRO A 87 -9.86 -2.58 9.57
N GLN A 88 -8.56 -2.51 9.31
CA GLN A 88 -7.80 -1.28 9.52
C GLN A 88 -8.06 -0.27 8.41
N PRO A 89 -8.37 1.02 8.73
CA PRO A 89 -8.71 2.02 7.72
C PRO A 89 -7.54 2.31 6.76
N LEU A 90 -6.29 2.21 7.21
CA LEU A 90 -5.10 2.40 6.38
C LEU A 90 -4.74 1.19 5.51
N GLY A 91 -5.42 0.06 5.67
CA GLY A 91 -5.28 -1.12 4.80
C GLY A 91 -5.62 -0.84 3.32
N ILE A 92 -6.31 0.27 3.02
CA ILE A 92 -6.54 0.74 1.64
C ILE A 92 -5.22 1.19 0.97
N PHE A 93 -4.25 1.67 1.73
CA PHE A 93 -2.97 2.11 1.18
C PHE A 93 -1.92 1.00 1.28
N VAL A 94 -1.78 0.40 2.46
CA VAL A 94 -0.78 -0.64 2.72
C VAL A 94 -1.44 -1.75 3.51
N GLN A 95 -1.57 -2.92 2.92
CA GLN A 95 -2.14 -4.10 3.59
C GLN A 95 -1.13 -4.74 4.55
N GLY A 96 0.13 -4.79 4.16
CA GLY A 96 1.20 -5.32 5.00
C GLY A 96 0.88 -6.73 5.51
N LEU A 97 0.90 -6.90 6.84
CA LEU A 97 0.58 -8.17 7.49
C LEU A 97 -0.94 -8.41 7.68
N ASP A 98 -1.78 -7.43 7.33
CA ASP A 98 -3.23 -7.51 7.61
C ASP A 98 -3.90 -8.68 6.89
N ASP A 99 -3.44 -9.02 5.69
CA ASP A 99 -3.91 -10.19 4.92
C ASP A 99 -3.53 -11.54 5.55
N ASN A 100 -2.46 -11.57 6.34
CA ASN A 100 -1.97 -12.79 6.98
C ASN A 100 -2.54 -12.99 8.40
N LEU A 101 -3.20 -11.98 8.93
CA LEU A 101 -3.82 -12.05 10.25
C LEU A 101 -5.28 -12.49 10.12
N PRO A 102 -5.74 -13.42 10.96
CA PRO A 102 -7.12 -13.89 10.92
C PRO A 102 -8.09 -12.73 11.24
N THR A 103 -9.18 -12.67 10.50
CA THR A 103 -10.28 -11.71 10.73
C THR A 103 -11.14 -12.12 11.90
N GLN A 104 -11.25 -13.42 12.15
CA GLN A 104 -12.03 -14.00 13.22
C GLN A 104 -11.24 -15.04 13.99
N VAL A 105 -11.42 -15.08 15.29
CA VAL A 105 -10.86 -16.12 16.16
C VAL A 105 -12.00 -16.73 16.96
N ASN A 106 -12.18 -18.03 16.85
CA ASN A 106 -13.07 -18.79 17.71
C ASN A 106 -12.24 -19.41 18.83
N THR A 107 -12.63 -19.20 20.07
CA THR A 107 -11.91 -19.71 21.23
C THR A 107 -12.89 -20.45 22.13
N ASN A 108 -12.64 -21.74 22.34
CA ASN A 108 -13.28 -22.55 23.37
C ASN A 108 -12.25 -23.00 24.42
N LEU A 109 -12.69 -23.72 25.47
CA LEU A 109 -11.78 -24.17 26.53
C LEU A 109 -10.70 -25.14 26.07
N THR A 110 -10.90 -25.80 24.95
CA THR A 110 -9.99 -26.83 24.42
C THR A 110 -9.13 -26.38 23.26
N HIS A 111 -9.62 -25.41 22.45
CA HIS A 111 -8.97 -24.99 21.23
C HIS A 111 -9.17 -23.49 20.95
N ALA A 112 -8.15 -22.84 20.43
CA ALA A 112 -8.27 -21.55 19.74
C ALA A 112 -8.18 -21.81 18.24
N ARG A 113 -9.30 -21.70 17.52
CA ARG A 113 -9.35 -21.90 16.08
C ARG A 113 -9.38 -20.55 15.38
N LYS A 114 -8.42 -20.34 14.54
CA LYS A 114 -8.43 -19.20 13.61
C LYS A 114 -9.42 -19.51 12.49
N ILE A 115 -10.37 -18.62 12.27
CA ILE A 115 -11.27 -18.69 11.13
C ILE A 115 -10.74 -17.70 10.11
N ASP A 116 -10.08 -18.21 9.08
CA ASP A 116 -9.63 -17.42 7.95
C ASP A 116 -10.76 -17.40 6.92
N GLU A 117 -11.40 -16.25 6.74
CA GLU A 117 -12.36 -16.04 5.65
C GLU A 117 -11.67 -16.18 4.27
N ASN A 118 -10.36 -16.00 4.23
CA ASN A 118 -9.55 -16.20 3.03
C ASN A 118 -9.56 -17.66 2.53
N PHE A 119 -9.96 -18.64 3.37
CA PHE A 119 -10.11 -20.03 2.95
C PHE A 119 -11.18 -20.22 1.86
N TYR A 120 -12.18 -19.33 1.80
CA TYR A 120 -13.21 -19.33 0.77
C TYR A 120 -12.84 -18.46 -0.45
N ARG A 121 -11.80 -17.64 -0.36
CA ARG A 121 -11.23 -16.96 -1.53
C ARG A 121 -10.49 -17.99 -2.39
N ASN A 122 -10.69 -17.87 -3.69
CA ASN A 122 -10.03 -18.72 -4.67
C ASN A 122 -8.52 -18.75 -4.38
N PRO A 123 -7.90 -19.93 -4.09
CA PRO A 123 -6.49 -20.04 -3.67
C PRO A 123 -5.52 -19.45 -4.70
N MET A 124 -5.95 -19.27 -5.94
CA MET A 124 -5.17 -18.57 -6.97
C MET A 124 -4.92 -17.11 -6.62
N PHE A 125 -5.85 -16.42 -5.96
CA PHE A 125 -5.66 -15.01 -5.57
C PHE A 125 -4.79 -14.85 -4.31
N SER A 126 -4.68 -15.87 -3.48
CA SER A 126 -3.78 -15.83 -2.31
C SER A 126 -2.28 -15.91 -2.71
N LEU A 127 -2.00 -16.38 -3.91
CA LEU A 127 -0.63 -16.42 -4.45
C LEU A 127 -0.17 -15.07 -5.02
N PHE A 128 -1.10 -14.20 -5.35
CA PHE A 128 -0.80 -12.86 -5.84
C PHE A 128 -1.07 -11.86 -4.73
N THR A 129 -0.01 -11.30 -4.17
CA THR A 129 -0.11 -10.18 -3.24
C THR A 129 -0.85 -9.04 -3.94
N THR A 130 -1.89 -8.52 -3.30
CA THR A 130 -2.62 -7.37 -3.85
C THR A 130 -1.65 -6.21 -4.06
N PRO A 131 -1.59 -5.59 -5.25
CA PRO A 131 -0.67 -4.51 -5.52
C PRO A 131 -1.08 -3.27 -4.72
N ASP A 132 -0.60 -3.19 -3.50
CA ASP A 132 -0.70 -2.04 -2.62
C ASP A 132 0.46 -1.05 -2.86
N TYR A 133 0.47 0.07 -2.14
CA TYR A 133 1.55 1.06 -2.27
C TYR A 133 2.92 0.48 -1.92
N GLY A 134 3.01 -0.39 -0.92
CA GLY A 134 4.25 -1.06 -0.54
C GLY A 134 4.80 -1.90 -1.69
N TYR A 135 3.94 -2.65 -2.36
CA TYR A 135 4.30 -3.42 -3.55
C TYR A 135 4.77 -2.53 -4.70
N ILE A 136 4.02 -1.44 -4.98
CA ILE A 136 4.38 -0.50 -6.06
C ILE A 136 5.74 0.11 -5.79
N VAL A 137 6.02 0.57 -4.56
CA VAL A 137 7.32 1.14 -4.20
C VAL A 137 8.43 0.08 -4.31
N ASN A 138 8.24 -1.07 -3.73
CA ASN A 138 9.27 -2.10 -3.65
C ASN A 138 9.64 -2.66 -5.02
N ILE A 139 8.68 -2.88 -5.91
CA ILE A 139 8.94 -3.50 -7.22
C ILE A 139 9.03 -2.47 -8.33
N VAL A 140 7.98 -1.64 -8.49
CA VAL A 140 7.87 -0.77 -9.67
C VAL A 140 8.82 0.41 -9.57
N VAL A 141 8.84 1.11 -8.41
CA VAL A 141 9.74 2.26 -8.23
C VAL A 141 11.19 1.82 -8.24
N SER A 142 11.52 0.68 -7.63
CA SER A 142 12.88 0.15 -7.63
C SER A 142 13.36 -0.21 -9.04
N LEU A 143 12.53 -0.88 -9.84
CA LEU A 143 12.84 -1.24 -11.23
C LEU A 143 13.01 0.02 -12.09
N LEU A 144 12.10 0.98 -11.96
CA LEU A 144 12.17 2.24 -12.70
C LEU A 144 13.40 3.07 -12.29
N SER A 145 13.76 3.09 -11.01
CA SER A 145 14.96 3.80 -10.54
C SER A 145 16.23 3.24 -11.19
N LEU A 146 16.32 1.92 -11.30
CA LEU A 146 17.43 1.25 -11.97
C LEU A 146 17.48 1.60 -13.46
N LEU A 147 16.33 1.62 -14.14
CA LEU A 147 16.24 2.04 -15.54
C LEU A 147 16.66 3.50 -15.74
N PHE A 148 16.23 4.42 -14.89
CA PHE A 148 16.59 5.83 -15.00
C PHE A 148 18.07 6.06 -14.75
N VAL A 149 18.66 5.42 -13.74
CA VAL A 149 20.10 5.53 -13.45
C VAL A 149 20.92 4.96 -14.60
N PHE A 150 20.55 3.79 -15.10
CA PHE A 150 21.24 3.15 -16.22
C PHE A 150 21.27 4.08 -17.45
N ASP A 151 20.11 4.61 -17.83
CA ASP A 151 20.01 5.47 -19.00
C ASP A 151 20.68 6.83 -18.83
N SER A 152 20.67 7.38 -17.63
CA SER A 152 21.35 8.65 -17.32
C SER A 152 22.86 8.59 -17.61
N ILE A 153 23.46 7.41 -17.48
CA ILE A 153 24.89 7.20 -17.74
C ILE A 153 25.13 6.67 -19.16
N CYS A 154 24.43 5.61 -19.54
CA CYS A 154 24.66 4.94 -20.83
C CYS A 154 24.15 5.79 -21.99
N GLY A 155 23.03 6.48 -21.86
CA GLY A 155 22.50 7.35 -22.90
C GLY A 155 23.38 8.55 -23.21
N GLU A 156 24.07 9.14 -22.22
CA GLU A 156 25.06 10.21 -22.48
C GLU A 156 26.34 9.66 -23.08
N LYS A 157 26.73 8.44 -22.73
CA LYS A 157 27.90 7.78 -23.34
C LYS A 157 27.67 7.53 -24.83
N GLU A 158 26.51 7.01 -25.20
CA GLU A 158 26.12 6.74 -26.58
C GLU A 158 26.03 8.01 -27.43
N ARG A 159 25.47 9.09 -26.85
CA ARG A 159 25.39 10.40 -27.53
C ARG A 159 26.73 11.14 -27.59
N GLY A 160 27.78 10.65 -26.96
CA GLY A 160 29.08 11.30 -26.88
C GLY A 160 29.14 12.55 -25.98
N THR A 161 28.02 12.94 -25.38
CA THR A 161 27.90 14.14 -24.52
C THR A 161 28.63 13.98 -23.19
N LEU A 162 28.80 12.74 -22.71
CA LEU A 162 29.57 12.45 -21.50
C LEU A 162 31.04 12.91 -21.62
N LYS A 163 31.67 12.74 -22.80
CA LYS A 163 33.04 13.20 -23.02
C LYS A 163 33.17 14.72 -22.95
N LEU A 164 32.20 15.43 -23.53
CA LEU A 164 32.15 16.90 -23.49
C LEU A 164 31.93 17.41 -22.05
N LEU A 165 31.10 16.72 -21.28
CA LEU A 165 30.79 17.09 -19.90
C LEU A 165 32.00 16.87 -18.99
N LEU A 166 32.76 15.80 -19.19
CA LEU A 166 33.98 15.48 -18.45
C LEU A 166 35.21 16.28 -18.93
N ALA A 167 35.19 16.85 -20.14
CA ALA A 167 36.24 17.75 -20.65
C ALA A 167 36.15 19.15 -20.00
N ASN A 168 35.01 19.53 -19.44
CA ASN A 168 34.90 20.75 -18.67
C ASN A 168 35.55 20.56 -17.28
N SER A 169 36.00 21.66 -16.68
CA SER A 169 36.62 21.68 -15.33
C SER A 169 35.65 21.35 -14.17
N ILE A 170 34.65 20.50 -14.42
CA ILE A 170 33.66 20.11 -13.45
C ILE A 170 34.13 18.82 -12.75
N PRO A 171 34.16 18.79 -11.39
CA PRO A 171 34.47 17.57 -10.64
C PRO A 171 33.51 16.43 -11.01
N ARG A 172 34.05 15.25 -11.25
CA ARG A 172 33.24 14.05 -11.63
C ARG A 172 32.22 13.68 -10.58
N ASP A 173 32.54 13.89 -9.31
CA ASP A 173 31.67 13.62 -8.16
C ASP A 173 30.38 14.48 -8.20
N LEU A 174 30.51 15.75 -8.59
CA LEU A 174 29.37 16.65 -8.74
C LEU A 174 28.45 16.25 -9.90
N VAL A 175 29.03 15.71 -10.97
CA VAL A 175 28.26 15.19 -12.11
C VAL A 175 27.44 13.96 -11.69
N LEU A 176 28.08 13.00 -11.01
CA LEU A 176 27.40 11.81 -10.51
C LEU A 176 26.29 12.16 -9.50
N LEU A 177 26.61 13.05 -8.55
CA LEU A 177 25.65 13.51 -7.55
C LEU A 177 24.44 14.20 -8.18
N SER A 178 24.67 15.05 -9.20
CA SER A 178 23.58 15.74 -9.90
C SER A 178 22.66 14.76 -10.65
N LYS A 179 23.22 13.71 -11.25
CA LYS A 179 22.47 12.66 -11.93
C LYS A 179 21.64 11.83 -10.95
N TRP A 180 22.23 11.48 -9.81
CA TRP A 180 21.55 10.73 -8.78
C TRP A 180 20.37 11.52 -8.21
N ILE A 181 20.60 12.78 -7.79
CA ILE A 181 19.53 13.66 -7.26
C ILE A 181 18.48 13.95 -8.33
N GLY A 182 18.90 14.24 -9.57
CA GLY A 182 17.97 14.51 -10.67
C GLY A 182 17.09 13.31 -11.01
N GLY A 183 17.66 12.11 -11.04
CA GLY A 183 16.93 10.85 -11.26
C GLY A 183 15.95 10.56 -10.11
N TYR A 184 16.42 10.70 -8.87
CA TYR A 184 15.58 10.51 -7.68
C TYR A 184 14.37 11.45 -7.67
N LEU A 185 14.58 12.74 -7.88
CA LEU A 185 13.48 13.72 -7.93
C LEU A 185 12.53 13.47 -9.10
N SER A 186 13.05 13.06 -10.25
CA SER A 186 12.22 12.75 -11.42
C SER A 186 11.31 11.54 -11.23
N LEU A 187 11.64 10.62 -10.32
CA LEU A 187 10.78 9.48 -9.95
C LEU A 187 9.86 9.80 -8.77
N THR A 188 10.43 10.43 -7.74
CA THR A 188 9.71 10.68 -6.49
C THR A 188 8.58 11.69 -6.67
N VAL A 189 8.79 12.75 -7.45
CA VAL A 189 7.76 13.79 -7.64
C VAL A 189 6.49 13.24 -8.32
N PRO A 190 6.54 12.54 -9.47
CA PRO A 190 5.35 11.94 -10.06
C PRO A 190 4.67 10.92 -9.15
N PHE A 191 5.45 10.13 -8.42
CA PHE A 191 4.92 9.16 -7.47
C PHE A 191 4.14 9.85 -6.34
N LEU A 192 4.73 10.89 -5.72
CA LEU A 192 4.05 11.65 -4.66
C LEU A 192 2.78 12.36 -5.17
N VAL A 193 2.80 12.91 -6.37
CA VAL A 193 1.62 13.54 -6.97
C VAL A 193 0.51 12.52 -7.19
N ALA A 194 0.84 11.34 -7.71
CA ALA A 194 -0.13 10.27 -7.91
C ALA A 194 -0.67 9.72 -6.57
N LEU A 195 0.19 9.61 -5.55
CA LEU A 195 -0.19 9.21 -4.20
C LEU A 195 -1.14 10.23 -3.56
N LEU A 196 -0.83 11.53 -3.64
CA LEU A 196 -1.70 12.60 -3.14
C LEU A 196 -3.06 12.63 -3.85
N ALA A 197 -3.07 12.40 -5.17
CA ALA A 197 -4.32 12.27 -5.92
C ALA A 197 -5.15 11.08 -5.40
N GLY A 198 -4.49 9.97 -5.09
CA GLY A 198 -5.12 8.79 -4.51
C GLY A 198 -5.71 9.04 -3.12
N ILE A 199 -4.96 9.68 -2.24
CA ILE A 199 -5.44 10.06 -0.91
C ILE A 199 -6.66 10.99 -1.01
N THR A 200 -6.59 11.97 -1.94
CA THR A 200 -7.68 12.90 -2.19
C THR A 200 -8.94 12.18 -2.67
N TYR A 201 -8.79 11.20 -3.54
CA TYR A 201 -9.90 10.36 -4.01
C TYR A 201 -10.56 9.60 -2.85
N VAL A 202 -9.78 8.93 -2.00
CA VAL A 202 -10.29 8.18 -0.84
C VAL A 202 -11.00 9.10 0.16
N TYR A 203 -10.48 10.31 0.34
CA TYR A 203 -11.11 11.33 1.18
C TYR A 203 -12.46 11.79 0.63
N ILE A 204 -12.56 12.08 -0.68
CA ILE A 204 -13.80 12.51 -1.34
C ILE A 204 -14.87 11.41 -1.29
N THR A 205 -14.48 10.14 -1.44
CA THR A 205 -15.41 9.00 -1.36
C THR A 205 -15.91 8.72 0.05
N GLY A 206 -15.35 9.39 1.08
CA GLY A 206 -15.75 9.24 2.48
C GLY A 206 -15.45 7.86 3.06
N THR A 207 -14.61 7.08 2.41
CA THR A 207 -14.28 5.71 2.83
C THR A 207 -13.46 5.69 4.13
N ILE A 208 -12.66 6.72 4.37
CA ILE A 208 -11.88 6.89 5.60
C ILE A 208 -12.20 8.22 6.25
N GLN A 209 -12.45 8.18 7.57
CA GLN A 209 -12.46 9.40 8.38
C GLN A 209 -11.02 9.75 8.75
N LEU A 210 -10.51 10.85 8.21
CA LEU A 210 -9.20 11.37 8.56
C LEU A 210 -9.24 11.98 9.96
N SER A 211 -9.02 11.15 10.97
CA SER A 211 -8.72 11.63 12.32
C SER A 211 -7.25 12.05 12.41
N GLY A 212 -6.88 12.87 13.42
CA GLY A 212 -5.48 13.27 13.59
C GLY A 212 -4.52 12.08 13.68
N GLU A 213 -4.94 11.00 14.33
CA GLU A 213 -4.14 9.77 14.46
C GLU A 213 -3.93 9.05 13.11
N THR A 214 -4.95 9.04 12.25
CA THR A 214 -4.83 8.43 10.92
C THR A 214 -3.94 9.25 10.00
N LEU A 215 -3.93 10.58 10.13
CA LEU A 215 -3.03 11.45 9.40
C LEU A 215 -1.57 11.25 9.81
N ASP A 216 -1.28 11.15 11.11
CA ASP A 216 0.07 10.88 11.58
C ASP A 216 0.60 9.55 11.06
N ARG A 217 -0.20 8.49 11.11
CA ARG A 217 0.18 7.18 10.58
C ARG A 217 0.41 7.21 9.07
N LEU A 218 -0.42 7.96 8.34
CA LEU A 218 -0.29 8.12 6.90
C LEU A 218 0.99 8.89 6.53
N LEU A 219 1.35 9.94 7.29
CA LEU A 219 2.63 10.63 7.12
C LEU A 219 3.82 9.70 7.32
N TRP A 220 3.77 8.82 8.32
CA TRP A 220 4.82 7.82 8.52
C TRP A 220 4.95 6.84 7.34
N ILE A 221 3.83 6.40 6.74
CA ILE A 221 3.83 5.54 5.55
C ILE A 221 4.50 6.24 4.36
N ILE A 222 4.32 7.55 4.22
CA ILE A 222 4.93 8.33 3.12
C ILE A 222 6.42 8.56 3.35
N LEU A 223 6.85 8.65 4.61
CA LEU A 223 8.22 9.00 4.98
C LEU A 223 9.17 7.80 4.93
N VAL A 224 8.66 6.58 5.11
CA VAL A 224 9.42 5.32 5.07
C VAL A 224 9.54 4.80 3.64
#